data_f0ea3809de51b1f8dc4ba865efb12008
#
_entry.id   f0ea3809de51b1f8dc4ba865efb12008
#
_cell.length_a   1.000
_cell.length_b   1.000
_cell.length_c   1.000
_cell.angle_alpha   90.00
_cell.angle_beta   90.00
_cell.angle_gamma   90.00
#
_symmetry.space_group_name_H-M   'P 1'
#
loop_
_entity.id
_entity.type
_entity.pdbx_description
1 polymer ?
#
loop_
_entity_poly.entity_id
_entity_poly.type
_entity_poly.pdbx_seq_one_letter_code
_entity_poly.pdbx_strand_id
1 'polypeptide(L)'
;MHSANPIQQTSHRRRSTAILVLALALALPGCKIFGGKEGPKTPTVGERVPILSRIESGATVDPTLEGVSVILPPAEANPQWPQAGGNAAKSYGQLELSATPSRIWTASIAGSSNKRRLAASPVVGDGKLFVMDTDGLVTALDAGSGGKLWTVNFGVSGDGASSVFGGGASYDSGRVYVTNGVGEVAALQADDGKEIWKVKLSGPLRGSPTVAFNSVYVMTQDNQIIALNAADGAPLWTESASMSQSGVFGVAAPAAGQGTVIAGYASGELVAYRYENGRQLWSDALARTSISTEVGSLTDVDADPIIDRGRVYALGQGGRMAAYELVTGQRVWELNLAGISTPAVAGEWVFTLTDHAQLLAIQRTSGKVRWLTQLDEFRVPKKKKDKIFWVGPVLAGGKLWMANSQGEVSWADPSDGSVTRFADLKESVSLAPIVAGQTLYILDDSGKISAWR
;
A
#
# COMPACT_ATOMS: atom_id res chain seq x y z
N MET A 1 58.87 -56.08 8.14
CA MET A 1 58.71 -57.53 8.24
C MET A 1 57.33 -57.89 7.73
N HIS A 2 57.33 -58.55 6.62
CA HIS A 2 56.42 -59.55 6.04
C HIS A 2 55.01 -59.07 5.71
N SER A 3 54.68 -58.84 4.41
CA SER A 3 54.41 -59.78 3.34
C SER A 3 53.06 -60.50 3.58
N ALA A 4 52.11 -60.59 2.71
CA ALA A 4 52.05 -60.78 1.27
C ALA A 4 50.59 -60.70 0.76
N ASN A 5 50.42 -60.25 -0.47
CA ASN A 5 49.34 -60.63 -1.39
C ASN A 5 49.43 -62.18 -1.67
N PRO A 6 48.52 -62.88 -2.41
CA PRO A 6 47.52 -62.39 -3.40
C PRO A 6 46.27 -63.34 -3.59
N ILE A 7 45.63 -63.17 -4.78
CA ILE A 7 44.92 -64.13 -5.67
C ILE A 7 43.38 -64.02 -5.70
N GLN A 8 42.93 -63.40 -6.72
CA GLN A 8 42.21 -63.84 -7.95
C GLN A 8 41.17 -64.95 -7.81
N GLN A 9 40.05 -64.69 -8.36
CA GLN A 9 39.11 -65.48 -9.17
C GLN A 9 37.66 -65.17 -8.76
N THR A 10 36.67 -64.95 -9.59
CA THR A 10 36.39 -65.22 -10.97
C THR A 10 35.14 -64.47 -11.41
N SER A 11 35.22 -63.91 -12.60
CA SER A 11 34.11 -63.44 -13.40
C SER A 11 33.24 -64.58 -13.85
N HIS A 12 31.97 -64.64 -13.46
CA HIS A 12 30.94 -65.41 -14.23
C HIS A 12 29.49 -65.28 -13.72
N ARG A 13 29.11 -64.20 -13.04
CA ARG A 13 27.71 -64.06 -12.62
C ARG A 13 27.03 -62.73 -13.06
N ARG A 14 27.58 -62.02 -14.04
CA ARG A 14 27.00 -60.74 -14.48
C ARG A 14 26.24 -60.73 -15.82
N ARG A 15 26.03 -61.88 -16.46
CA ARG A 15 25.33 -61.96 -17.76
C ARG A 15 23.90 -62.48 -17.70
N SER A 16 23.45 -63.08 -16.61
CA SER A 16 22.09 -63.62 -16.51
C SER A 16 21.06 -62.67 -15.87
N THR A 17 21.49 -61.64 -15.18
CA THR A 17 20.58 -60.64 -14.50
C THR A 17 20.15 -59.52 -15.44
N ALA A 18 20.90 -59.21 -16.49
CA ALA A 18 20.57 -58.18 -17.45
C ALA A 18 19.43 -58.55 -18.41
N ILE A 19 19.24 -59.85 -18.68
CA ILE A 19 18.20 -60.32 -19.62
C ILE A 19 16.84 -60.41 -18.91
N LEU A 20 16.81 -60.67 -17.58
CA LEU A 20 15.55 -60.76 -16.83
C LEU A 20 14.94 -59.34 -16.54
N VAL A 21 15.75 -58.30 -16.45
CA VAL A 21 15.27 -56.92 -16.25
C VAL A 21 14.74 -56.33 -17.56
N LEU A 22 15.25 -56.75 -18.71
CA LEU A 22 14.77 -56.26 -20.02
C LEU A 22 13.43 -56.93 -20.42
N ALA A 23 13.14 -58.17 -19.95
CA ALA A 23 11.88 -58.84 -20.23
C ALA A 23 10.72 -58.38 -19.34
N LEU A 24 10.98 -57.74 -18.16
CA LEU A 24 9.96 -57.24 -17.28
C LEU A 24 9.51 -55.80 -17.66
N ALA A 25 10.31 -55.10 -18.48
CA ALA A 25 9.99 -53.73 -18.96
C ALA A 25 9.03 -53.73 -20.16
N LEU A 26 8.72 -54.88 -20.76
CA LEU A 26 7.81 -55.01 -21.91
C LEU A 26 6.39 -55.46 -21.56
N ALA A 27 6.07 -55.67 -20.29
CA ALA A 27 4.78 -56.17 -19.87
C ALA A 27 3.91 -55.13 -19.11
N LEU A 28 4.23 -53.84 -19.20
CA LEU A 28 3.33 -52.80 -18.70
C LEU A 28 2.30 -52.46 -19.78
N PRO A 29 1.00 -52.62 -19.53
CA PRO A 29 -0.04 -52.21 -20.46
C PRO A 29 0.05 -50.71 -20.62
N GLY A 30 0.34 -50.26 -21.84
CA GLY A 30 0.41 -48.84 -22.21
C GLY A 30 -0.88 -48.15 -21.86
N CYS A 31 -0.85 -47.25 -20.86
CA CYS A 31 -1.88 -46.23 -20.68
C CYS A 31 -1.93 -45.41 -21.97
N LYS A 32 -3.04 -45.48 -22.66
CA LYS A 32 -3.37 -44.64 -23.83
C LYS A 32 -3.27 -43.16 -23.43
N ILE A 33 -2.15 -42.54 -23.77
CA ILE A 33 -1.99 -41.08 -23.68
C ILE A 33 -2.29 -40.51 -25.08
N PHE A 34 -3.50 -40.66 -25.58
CA PHE A 34 -4.04 -39.84 -26.68
C PHE A 34 -5.48 -40.30 -26.92
N GLY A 35 -6.42 -39.50 -26.54
CA GLY A 35 -7.83 -39.76 -26.81
C GLY A 35 -8.69 -39.38 -25.61
N GLY A 36 -8.68 -38.12 -25.22
CA GLY A 36 -9.72 -37.58 -24.35
C GLY A 36 -11.07 -37.71 -25.05
N LYS A 37 -11.85 -38.73 -24.70
CA LYS A 37 -13.28 -38.70 -24.95
C LYS A 37 -13.81 -37.54 -24.08
N GLU A 38 -14.32 -36.47 -24.72
CA GLU A 38 -15.18 -35.52 -24.04
C GLU A 38 -16.21 -36.31 -23.22
N GLY A 39 -16.23 -36.10 -21.92
CA GLY A 39 -17.28 -36.68 -21.08
C GLY A 39 -18.65 -36.28 -21.62
N PRO A 40 -19.69 -37.04 -21.35
CA PRO A 40 -21.04 -36.75 -21.85
C PRO A 40 -21.41 -35.34 -21.43
N LYS A 41 -21.60 -34.45 -22.42
CA LYS A 41 -22.19 -33.13 -22.21
C LYS A 41 -23.62 -33.36 -21.70
N THR A 42 -23.84 -33.21 -20.42
CA THR A 42 -25.21 -33.18 -19.85
C THR A 42 -25.94 -32.02 -20.52
N PRO A 43 -27.04 -32.26 -21.23
CA PRO A 43 -27.82 -31.19 -21.85
C PRO A 43 -28.60 -30.46 -20.77
N THR A 44 -27.96 -29.50 -20.09
CA THR A 44 -28.67 -28.51 -19.30
C THR A 44 -28.96 -27.32 -20.21
N VAL A 45 -30.23 -27.15 -20.56
CA VAL A 45 -30.70 -25.97 -21.27
C VAL A 45 -30.65 -24.80 -20.32
N GLY A 46 -29.87 -23.75 -20.67
CA GLY A 46 -29.68 -22.54 -19.89
C GLY A 46 -28.24 -22.06 -19.87
N GLU A 47 -28.06 -20.78 -19.73
CA GLU A 47 -26.78 -20.15 -19.53
C GLU A 47 -26.25 -20.51 -18.12
N ARG A 48 -25.13 -21.23 -18.05
CA ARG A 48 -24.50 -21.58 -16.77
C ARG A 48 -23.83 -20.37 -16.20
N VAL A 49 -24.47 -19.70 -15.28
CA VAL A 49 -23.81 -18.69 -14.44
C VAL A 49 -23.21 -19.43 -13.24
N PRO A 50 -21.87 -19.50 -13.10
CA PRO A 50 -21.23 -20.11 -11.94
C PRO A 50 -21.73 -19.38 -10.67
N ILE A 51 -22.29 -20.12 -9.72
CA ILE A 51 -22.77 -19.53 -8.45
C ILE A 51 -21.64 -18.81 -7.74
N LEU A 52 -20.41 -19.32 -7.85
CA LEU A 52 -19.20 -18.72 -7.29
C LEU A 52 -18.81 -17.41 -8.01
N SER A 53 -19.14 -17.21 -9.28
CA SER A 53 -18.80 -15.99 -10.01
C SER A 53 -19.56 -14.75 -9.53
N ARG A 54 -20.70 -14.91 -8.88
CA ARG A 54 -21.42 -13.78 -8.24
C ARG A 54 -20.74 -13.33 -6.94
N ILE A 55 -20.00 -14.21 -6.28
CA ILE A 55 -19.25 -13.91 -5.05
C ILE A 55 -17.88 -13.33 -5.40
N GLU A 56 -17.34 -13.68 -6.59
CA GLU A 56 -16.03 -13.25 -7.07
C GLU A 56 -16.10 -12.09 -8.09
N SER A 57 -17.31 -11.65 -8.48
CA SER A 57 -17.43 -10.52 -9.41
C SER A 57 -16.90 -9.26 -8.74
N GLY A 58 -15.80 -8.73 -9.29
CA GLY A 58 -15.29 -7.39 -8.96
C GLY A 58 -16.35 -6.32 -9.17
N ALA A 59 -16.05 -5.10 -8.79
CA ALA A 59 -16.96 -3.98 -9.01
C ALA A 59 -17.29 -3.82 -10.50
N THR A 60 -18.55 -3.57 -10.79
CA THR A 60 -19.07 -3.32 -12.14
C THR A 60 -19.69 -1.94 -12.20
N VAL A 61 -19.60 -1.30 -13.36
CA VAL A 61 -20.24 0.00 -13.61
C VAL A 61 -21.76 -0.15 -13.43
N ASP A 62 -22.36 0.75 -12.64
CA ASP A 62 -23.80 0.76 -12.42
C ASP A 62 -24.47 1.56 -13.53
N PRO A 63 -25.36 0.95 -14.36
CA PRO A 63 -26.03 1.64 -15.46
C PRO A 63 -26.86 2.85 -15.01
N THR A 64 -27.33 2.88 -13.76
CA THR A 64 -28.12 4.01 -13.24
C THR A 64 -27.30 5.30 -13.08
N LEU A 65 -25.96 5.20 -13.13
CA LEU A 65 -25.05 6.34 -13.06
C LEU A 65 -24.53 6.80 -14.43
N GLU A 66 -24.92 6.17 -15.54
CA GLU A 66 -24.37 6.47 -16.88
C GLU A 66 -24.48 7.96 -17.27
N GLY A 67 -25.60 8.59 -16.96
CA GLY A 67 -25.84 10.03 -17.21
C GLY A 67 -25.37 10.98 -16.09
N VAL A 68 -24.81 10.46 -15.00
CA VAL A 68 -24.41 11.28 -13.85
C VAL A 68 -23.03 11.88 -14.08
N SER A 69 -22.92 13.22 -14.07
CA SER A 69 -21.65 13.91 -14.18
C SER A 69 -20.83 13.80 -12.91
N VAL A 70 -19.53 13.57 -13.06
CA VAL A 70 -18.56 13.64 -11.95
C VAL A 70 -18.19 15.11 -11.76
N ILE A 71 -18.85 15.75 -10.80
CA ILE A 71 -18.58 17.16 -10.46
C ILE A 71 -17.61 17.18 -9.29
N LEU A 72 -16.50 17.87 -9.49
CA LEU A 72 -15.49 18.07 -8.44
C LEU A 72 -15.73 19.41 -7.74
N PRO A 73 -15.41 19.51 -6.43
CA PRO A 73 -15.38 20.82 -5.77
C PRO A 73 -14.29 21.70 -6.41
N PRO A 74 -14.33 23.02 -6.20
CA PRO A 74 -13.21 23.88 -6.58
C PRO A 74 -11.89 23.39 -6.02
N ALA A 75 -10.79 23.56 -6.76
CA ALA A 75 -9.47 23.24 -6.26
C ALA A 75 -9.08 24.17 -5.11
N GLU A 76 -8.51 23.61 -4.07
CA GLU A 76 -8.07 24.32 -2.88
C GLU A 76 -6.55 24.47 -2.88
N ALA A 77 -6.07 25.64 -2.45
CA ALA A 77 -4.66 25.87 -2.23
C ALA A 77 -4.17 24.97 -1.08
N ASN A 78 -3.13 24.19 -1.34
CA ASN A 78 -2.55 23.29 -0.35
C ASN A 78 -1.05 23.59 -0.21
N PRO A 79 -0.64 24.51 0.67
CA PRO A 79 0.78 24.85 0.84
C PRO A 79 1.61 23.72 1.44
N GLN A 80 0.96 22.75 2.05
CA GLN A 80 1.60 21.67 2.82
C GLN A 80 0.99 20.31 2.46
N TRP A 81 1.80 19.25 2.62
CA TRP A 81 1.39 17.85 2.65
C TRP A 81 2.02 17.22 3.89
N PRO A 82 1.52 17.57 5.10
CA PRO A 82 2.26 17.35 6.33
C PRO A 82 2.34 15.90 6.77
N GLN A 83 1.49 15.02 6.27
CA GLN A 83 1.43 13.62 6.74
C GLN A 83 1.12 12.66 5.57
N ALA A 84 1.32 11.38 5.78
CA ALA A 84 0.84 10.36 4.85
C ALA A 84 -0.65 10.59 4.53
N GLY A 85 -1.05 10.47 3.27
CA GLY A 85 -2.41 10.77 2.83
C GLY A 85 -2.79 12.27 2.88
N GLY A 86 -1.83 13.18 3.03
CA GLY A 86 -2.01 14.64 2.95
C GLY A 86 -2.27 15.34 4.28
N ASN A 87 -3.07 14.77 5.17
CA ASN A 87 -3.37 15.30 6.49
C ASN A 87 -3.72 14.16 7.47
N ALA A 88 -4.01 14.48 8.72
CA ALA A 88 -4.32 13.46 9.72
C ALA A 88 -5.58 12.64 9.38
N ALA A 89 -6.59 13.24 8.76
CA ALA A 89 -7.82 12.57 8.35
C ALA A 89 -7.70 11.81 7.01
N LYS A 90 -6.57 11.97 6.29
CA LYS A 90 -6.31 11.41 4.96
C LYS A 90 -7.28 11.90 3.86
N SER A 91 -7.96 13.00 4.11
CA SER A 91 -8.90 13.64 3.18
C SER A 91 -8.43 15.04 2.84
N TYR A 92 -8.09 15.27 1.58
CA TYR A 92 -7.52 16.54 1.09
C TYR A 92 -8.33 17.17 -0.07
N GLY A 93 -9.39 16.48 -0.55
CA GLY A 93 -10.25 17.01 -1.61
C GLY A 93 -9.55 17.13 -2.97
N GLN A 94 -9.82 18.23 -3.68
CA GLN A 94 -9.15 18.58 -4.92
C GLN A 94 -8.12 19.69 -4.65
N LEU A 95 -6.87 19.45 -5.05
CA LEU A 95 -5.76 20.37 -4.82
C LEU A 95 -5.46 21.22 -6.05
N GLU A 96 -4.91 22.41 -5.84
CA GLU A 96 -4.38 23.23 -6.91
C GLU A 96 -3.08 22.65 -7.48
N LEU A 97 -3.02 22.54 -8.80
CA LEU A 97 -1.82 22.17 -9.56
C LEU A 97 -1.94 22.75 -10.96
N SER A 98 -0.82 23.11 -11.58
CA SER A 98 -0.78 23.53 -12.99
C SER A 98 -1.39 22.47 -13.90
N ALA A 99 -2.10 22.88 -14.93
CA ALA A 99 -2.65 21.98 -15.95
C ALA A 99 -1.54 21.24 -16.73
N THR A 100 -0.35 21.87 -16.85
CA THR A 100 0.81 21.35 -17.58
C THR A 100 2.08 21.53 -16.74
N PRO A 101 2.24 20.77 -15.63
CA PRO A 101 3.39 20.94 -14.77
C PRO A 101 4.67 20.54 -15.50
N SER A 102 5.74 21.30 -15.28
CA SER A 102 7.08 21.01 -15.79
C SER A 102 8.05 20.74 -14.66
N ARG A 103 9.07 19.91 -14.92
CA ARG A 103 10.04 19.55 -13.87
C ARG A 103 10.91 20.76 -13.53
N ILE A 104 10.86 21.17 -12.26
CA ILE A 104 11.60 22.33 -11.74
C ILE A 104 12.92 21.95 -11.07
N TRP A 105 12.97 20.82 -10.37
CA TRP A 105 14.20 20.31 -9.76
C TRP A 105 14.17 18.80 -9.53
N THR A 106 15.33 18.25 -9.19
CA THR A 106 15.50 16.88 -8.71
C THR A 106 16.50 16.86 -7.55
N ALA A 107 16.25 15.98 -6.56
CA ALA A 107 17.15 15.68 -5.47
C ALA A 107 17.26 14.16 -5.29
N SER A 108 18.23 13.69 -4.49
CA SER A 108 18.40 12.24 -4.25
C SER A 108 18.71 11.93 -2.81
N ILE A 109 18.16 10.81 -2.35
CA ILE A 109 18.41 10.16 -1.05
C ILE A 109 18.82 8.70 -1.32
N ALA A 110 19.11 7.91 -0.28
CA ALA A 110 19.32 6.47 -0.44
C ALA A 110 18.02 5.77 -0.83
N GLY A 111 18.04 5.05 -1.95
CA GLY A 111 16.88 4.38 -2.52
C GLY A 111 16.66 2.96 -2.02
N SER A 112 15.64 2.33 -2.58
CA SER A 112 15.29 0.93 -2.35
C SER A 112 16.36 -0.03 -2.90
N SER A 113 16.45 -1.20 -2.30
CA SER A 113 17.31 -2.30 -2.73
C SER A 113 16.55 -3.63 -2.58
N ASN A 114 17.18 -4.75 -2.93
CA ASN A 114 16.60 -6.07 -2.73
C ASN A 114 16.30 -6.42 -1.26
N LYS A 115 16.96 -5.72 -0.32
CA LYS A 115 16.83 -6.00 1.12
C LYS A 115 16.12 -4.90 1.89
N ARG A 116 16.02 -3.69 1.35
CA ARG A 116 15.44 -2.51 2.01
C ARG A 116 14.53 -1.78 1.03
N ARG A 117 13.39 -1.31 1.50
CA ARG A 117 12.41 -0.56 0.72
C ARG A 117 12.18 0.81 1.33
N LEU A 118 11.99 1.80 0.49
CA LEU A 118 11.40 3.06 0.91
C LEU A 118 9.98 2.79 1.41
N ALA A 119 9.65 3.27 2.59
CA ALA A 119 8.41 2.89 3.28
C ALA A 119 7.34 3.97 3.25
N ALA A 120 7.72 5.23 3.02
CA ALA A 120 6.79 6.36 3.03
C ALA A 120 7.16 7.42 2.00
N SER A 121 6.14 8.04 1.42
CA SER A 121 6.29 9.23 0.60
C SER A 121 6.85 10.39 1.43
N PRO A 122 7.50 11.38 0.81
CA PRO A 122 7.90 12.61 1.49
C PRO A 122 6.71 13.35 2.08
N VAL A 123 6.96 14.21 3.05
CA VAL A 123 5.97 15.16 3.56
C VAL A 123 6.48 16.59 3.37
N VAL A 124 5.56 17.53 3.25
CA VAL A 124 5.88 18.96 3.05
C VAL A 124 5.22 19.78 4.14
N GLY A 125 6.01 20.56 4.84
CA GLY A 125 5.56 21.48 5.86
C GLY A 125 6.46 22.70 5.92
N ASP A 126 5.89 23.88 6.06
CA ASP A 126 6.61 25.13 6.23
C ASP A 126 7.70 25.41 5.17
N GLY A 127 7.36 25.12 3.89
CA GLY A 127 8.26 25.28 2.76
C GLY A 127 9.43 24.28 2.68
N LYS A 128 9.44 23.27 3.54
CA LYS A 128 10.47 22.22 3.59
C LYS A 128 9.85 20.87 3.21
N LEU A 129 10.60 20.05 2.50
CA LEU A 129 10.27 18.65 2.21
C LEU A 129 11.10 17.76 3.11
N PHE A 130 10.43 16.89 3.87
CA PHE A 130 11.07 15.94 4.77
C PHE A 130 10.89 14.52 4.23
N VAL A 131 11.96 13.75 4.24
CA VAL A 131 11.96 12.38 3.76
C VAL A 131 12.92 11.54 4.59
N MET A 132 12.53 10.29 4.86
CA MET A 132 13.40 9.29 5.47
C MET A 132 13.81 8.26 4.42
N ASP A 133 15.08 7.97 4.33
CA ASP A 133 15.64 7.01 3.40
C ASP A 133 15.79 5.60 3.98
N THR A 134 16.28 4.67 3.15
CA THR A 134 16.45 3.26 3.53
C THR A 134 17.61 3.02 4.50
N ASP A 135 18.47 4.00 4.72
CA ASP A 135 19.56 3.95 5.70
C ASP A 135 19.18 4.60 7.04
N GLY A 136 17.95 5.11 7.15
CA GLY A 136 17.42 5.78 8.33
C GLY A 136 17.90 7.23 8.46
N LEU A 137 18.32 7.84 7.36
CA LEU A 137 18.61 9.28 7.34
C LEU A 137 17.32 10.06 7.11
N VAL A 138 17.03 11.00 7.98
CA VAL A 138 15.99 11.99 7.83
C VAL A 138 16.61 13.23 7.19
N THR A 139 16.15 13.57 5.99
CA THR A 139 16.65 14.72 5.23
C THR A 139 15.56 15.75 5.05
N ALA A 140 15.90 17.01 5.33
CA ALA A 140 15.08 18.15 4.95
C ALA A 140 15.67 18.83 3.71
N LEU A 141 14.78 19.08 2.74
CA LEU A 141 15.09 19.80 1.52
C LEU A 141 14.24 21.08 1.47
N ASP A 142 14.75 22.12 0.87
CA ASP A 142 13.92 23.27 0.47
C ASP A 142 12.91 22.82 -0.60
N ALA A 143 11.63 22.97 -0.34
CA ALA A 143 10.56 22.48 -1.22
C ALA A 143 10.53 23.18 -2.58
N GLY A 144 11.03 24.43 -2.66
CA GLY A 144 11.06 25.22 -3.89
C GLY A 144 12.23 24.90 -4.82
N SER A 145 13.39 24.54 -4.26
CA SER A 145 14.64 24.35 -5.00
C SER A 145 15.23 22.94 -4.95
N GLY A 146 14.78 22.09 -4.01
CA GLY A 146 15.37 20.78 -3.75
C GLY A 146 16.72 20.85 -3.04
N GLY A 147 17.15 22.03 -2.62
CA GLY A 147 18.40 22.23 -1.89
C GLY A 147 18.35 21.56 -0.50
N LYS A 148 19.40 20.82 -0.15
CA LYS A 148 19.46 20.16 1.15
C LYS A 148 19.69 21.19 2.27
N LEU A 149 18.81 21.17 3.28
CA LEU A 149 18.86 22.05 4.44
C LEU A 149 19.63 21.36 5.58
N TRP A 150 19.23 20.18 5.96
CA TRP A 150 19.88 19.38 6.99
C TRP A 150 19.65 17.87 6.79
N THR A 151 20.43 17.06 7.49
CA THR A 151 20.26 15.59 7.54
C THR A 151 20.58 15.12 8.94
N VAL A 152 19.73 14.26 9.50
CA VAL A 152 19.89 13.63 10.80
C VAL A 152 19.88 12.12 10.64
N ASN A 153 20.83 11.42 11.27
CA ASN A 153 20.86 9.97 11.29
C ASN A 153 19.91 9.46 12.38
N PHE A 154 18.79 8.87 11.94
CA PHE A 154 17.82 8.19 12.79
C PHE A 154 17.99 6.66 12.68
N GLY A 155 19.03 6.19 12.02
CA GLY A 155 19.41 4.80 11.91
C GLY A 155 20.05 4.27 13.20
N VAL A 156 20.15 2.95 13.30
CA VAL A 156 20.90 2.26 14.35
C VAL A 156 22.18 1.66 13.79
N SER A 157 23.23 1.62 14.60
CA SER A 157 24.49 0.95 14.26
C SER A 157 24.49 -0.51 14.71
N GLY A 158 25.31 -1.35 14.08
CA GLY A 158 25.45 -2.77 14.42
C GLY A 158 24.40 -3.68 13.79
N ASP A 159 24.02 -4.75 14.49
CA ASP A 159 23.15 -5.81 13.96
C ASP A 159 21.74 -5.33 13.61
N GLY A 160 21.28 -4.22 14.18
CA GLY A 160 19.99 -3.60 13.88
C GLY A 160 19.94 -2.79 12.58
N ALA A 161 21.09 -2.44 11.98
CA ALA A 161 21.15 -1.56 10.81
C ALA A 161 20.43 -2.10 9.57
N SER A 162 20.30 -3.41 9.43
CA SER A 162 19.56 -4.04 8.32
C SER A 162 18.04 -3.96 8.47
N SER A 163 17.55 -3.63 9.67
CA SER A 163 16.12 -3.61 10.03
C SER A 163 15.59 -2.18 10.27
N VAL A 164 16.40 -1.15 9.99
CA VAL A 164 16.03 0.27 10.19
C VAL A 164 14.95 0.71 9.21
N PHE A 165 14.89 0.11 8.01
CA PHE A 165 13.91 0.46 7.00
C PHE A 165 12.48 0.19 7.50
N GLY A 166 11.55 1.04 7.11
CA GLY A 166 10.20 1.11 7.63
C GLY A 166 9.99 2.45 8.33
N GLY A 167 8.74 2.75 8.63
CA GLY A 167 8.36 4.03 9.20
C GLY A 167 8.34 5.17 8.17
N GLY A 168 8.38 6.38 8.65
CA GLY A 168 8.33 7.57 7.81
C GLY A 168 8.30 8.84 8.65
N ALA A 169 7.99 9.96 8.01
CA ALA A 169 7.94 11.27 8.63
C ALA A 169 6.53 11.86 8.60
N SER A 170 6.22 12.71 9.57
CA SER A 170 5.06 13.60 9.57
C SER A 170 5.45 14.95 10.17
N TYR A 171 4.91 16.01 9.61
CA TYR A 171 5.16 17.37 10.08
C TYR A 171 3.94 17.89 10.85
N ASP A 172 4.16 18.58 11.94
CA ASP A 172 3.15 19.38 12.64
C ASP A 172 3.79 20.52 13.41
N SER A 173 3.33 21.74 13.17
CA SER A 173 3.62 22.92 13.97
C SER A 173 5.13 23.12 14.28
N GLY A 174 6.00 23.06 13.26
CA GLY A 174 7.44 23.28 13.39
C GLY A 174 8.22 22.06 13.90
N ARG A 175 7.58 20.89 14.00
CA ARG A 175 8.20 19.62 14.39
C ARG A 175 8.04 18.57 13.32
N VAL A 176 9.04 17.72 13.20
CA VAL A 176 9.00 16.52 12.36
C VAL A 176 9.02 15.30 13.26
N TYR A 177 7.97 14.51 13.19
CA TYR A 177 7.86 13.25 13.92
C TYR A 177 8.28 12.12 12.98
N VAL A 178 9.19 11.29 13.44
CA VAL A 178 9.77 10.22 12.63
C VAL A 178 9.67 8.88 13.35
N THR A 179 9.47 7.82 12.57
CA THR A 179 9.42 6.43 13.03
C THR A 179 10.39 5.58 12.23
N ASN A 180 10.91 4.48 12.79
CA ASN A 180 11.74 3.54 12.05
C ASN A 180 11.38 2.08 12.32
N GLY A 181 11.89 1.19 11.47
CA GLY A 181 11.63 -0.25 11.52
C GLY A 181 12.16 -0.98 12.74
N VAL A 182 12.96 -0.33 13.59
CA VAL A 182 13.40 -0.90 14.87
C VAL A 182 12.56 -0.42 16.06
N GLY A 183 11.49 0.34 15.81
CA GLY A 183 10.53 0.75 16.85
C GLY A 183 10.88 2.04 17.57
N GLU A 184 11.72 2.89 17.01
CA GLU A 184 11.99 4.21 17.58
C GLU A 184 11.04 5.25 17.00
N VAL A 185 10.62 6.18 17.86
CA VAL A 185 9.83 7.38 17.52
C VAL A 185 10.59 8.58 18.05
N ALA A 186 10.75 9.61 17.24
CA ALA A 186 11.36 10.86 17.68
C ALA A 186 10.60 12.07 17.15
N ALA A 187 10.68 13.18 17.88
CA ALA A 187 10.33 14.50 17.40
C ALA A 187 11.61 15.32 17.19
N LEU A 188 11.73 15.93 16.02
CA LEU A 188 12.84 16.78 15.62
C LEU A 188 12.34 18.19 15.38
N GLN A 189 13.17 19.19 15.60
CA GLN A 189 12.89 20.55 15.14
C GLN A 189 12.92 20.59 13.60
N ALA A 190 11.91 21.16 12.98
CA ALA A 190 11.83 21.22 11.52
C ALA A 190 12.89 22.11 10.87
N ASP A 191 13.44 23.08 11.61
CA ASP A 191 14.40 24.05 11.09
C ASP A 191 15.81 23.51 10.97
N ASP A 192 16.26 22.72 11.93
CA ASP A 192 17.65 22.25 12.02
C ASP A 192 17.83 20.75 12.27
N GLY A 193 16.71 20.01 12.45
CA GLY A 193 16.72 18.57 12.72
C GLY A 193 17.13 18.20 14.14
N LYS A 194 17.27 19.17 15.06
CA LYS A 194 17.63 18.89 16.45
C LYS A 194 16.56 18.04 17.14
N GLU A 195 16.99 16.97 17.80
CA GLU A 195 16.11 16.11 18.57
C GLU A 195 15.46 16.85 19.74
N ILE A 196 14.14 16.77 19.85
CA ILE A 196 13.34 17.30 20.94
C ILE A 196 13.15 16.18 21.97
N TRP A 197 12.68 15.03 21.51
CA TRP A 197 12.55 13.81 22.29
C TRP A 197 12.66 12.57 21.41
N LYS A 198 13.04 11.45 22.01
CA LYS A 198 13.12 10.14 21.37
C LYS A 198 12.67 9.07 22.35
N VAL A 199 11.85 8.13 21.88
CA VAL A 199 11.37 6.99 22.65
C VAL A 199 11.54 5.70 21.85
N LYS A 200 11.70 4.58 22.55
CA LYS A 200 11.80 3.23 22.00
C LYS A 200 10.56 2.45 22.42
N LEU A 201 9.82 1.94 21.42
CA LEU A 201 8.65 1.09 21.62
C LEU A 201 9.03 -0.38 21.55
N SER A 202 8.09 -1.26 21.94
CA SER A 202 8.33 -2.71 22.06
C SER A 202 8.49 -3.43 20.73
N GLY A 203 7.93 -2.90 19.63
CA GLY A 203 7.93 -3.55 18.32
C GLY A 203 8.35 -2.65 17.17
N PRO A 204 8.70 -3.24 16.00
CA PRO A 204 8.94 -2.50 14.76
C PRO A 204 7.73 -1.68 14.36
N LEU A 205 7.95 -0.48 13.82
CA LEU A 205 6.86 0.39 13.35
C LEU A 205 6.59 0.15 11.87
N ARG A 206 5.30 0.14 11.51
CA ARG A 206 4.86 -0.23 10.16
C ARG A 206 4.96 0.92 9.17
N GLY A 207 4.64 2.14 9.55
CA GLY A 207 4.54 3.26 8.64
C GLY A 207 4.77 4.61 9.31
N SER A 208 4.40 5.66 8.60
CA SER A 208 4.49 7.04 9.08
C SER A 208 3.60 7.24 10.31
N PRO A 209 4.02 8.07 11.27
CA PRO A 209 3.15 8.45 12.37
C PRO A 209 2.00 9.34 11.88
N THR A 210 0.88 9.35 12.60
CA THR A 210 -0.17 10.35 12.39
C THR A 210 -0.22 11.29 13.59
N VAL A 211 -0.24 12.59 13.34
CA VAL A 211 -0.22 13.62 14.39
C VAL A 211 -1.55 14.35 14.40
N ALA A 212 -2.27 14.27 15.51
CA ALA A 212 -3.53 14.97 15.73
C ALA A 212 -3.81 15.06 17.23
N PHE A 213 -4.61 16.02 17.65
CA PHE A 213 -5.08 16.17 19.04
C PHE A 213 -3.94 16.19 20.08
N ASN A 214 -2.81 16.84 19.75
CA ASN A 214 -1.58 16.85 20.55
C ASN A 214 -0.99 15.44 20.82
N SER A 215 -1.30 14.48 19.99
CA SER A 215 -0.85 13.09 20.09
C SER A 215 -0.18 12.62 18.81
N VAL A 216 0.76 11.70 18.94
CA VAL A 216 1.40 10.98 17.85
C VAL A 216 0.91 9.54 17.89
N TYR A 217 0.21 9.10 16.86
CA TYR A 217 -0.30 7.74 16.72
C TYR A 217 0.63 6.93 15.83
N VAL A 218 1.07 5.79 16.31
CA VAL A 218 1.96 4.88 15.58
C VAL A 218 1.41 3.46 15.60
N MET A 219 1.66 2.72 14.52
CA MET A 219 1.26 1.32 14.37
C MET A 219 2.49 0.42 14.41
N THR A 220 2.47 -0.60 15.26
CA THR A 220 3.53 -1.61 15.32
C THR A 220 3.21 -2.82 14.42
N GLN A 221 4.23 -3.59 14.07
CA GLN A 221 4.09 -4.76 13.22
C GLN A 221 3.30 -5.90 13.90
N ASP A 222 3.26 -5.93 15.23
CA ASP A 222 2.49 -6.88 16.05
C ASP A 222 1.06 -6.41 16.34
N ASN A 223 0.49 -5.58 15.44
CA ASN A 223 -0.89 -5.11 15.50
C ASN A 223 -1.25 -4.31 16.76
N GLN A 224 -0.35 -3.45 17.21
CA GLN A 224 -0.67 -2.47 18.25
C GLN A 224 -0.77 -1.07 17.66
N ILE A 225 -1.67 -0.26 18.19
CA ILE A 225 -1.67 1.19 18.04
C ILE A 225 -1.26 1.82 19.36
N ILE A 226 -0.33 2.77 19.29
CA ILE A 226 0.20 3.46 20.45
C ILE A 226 0.01 4.96 20.23
N ALA A 227 -0.58 5.64 21.21
CA ALA A 227 -0.64 7.09 21.25
C ALA A 227 0.44 7.62 22.21
N LEU A 228 1.21 8.56 21.71
CA LEU A 228 2.25 9.27 22.47
C LEU A 228 1.88 10.74 22.56
N ASN A 229 2.25 11.39 23.65
CA ASN A 229 2.13 12.84 23.78
C ASN A 229 3.09 13.52 22.78
N ALA A 230 2.59 14.40 21.95
CA ALA A 230 3.37 15.08 20.93
C ALA A 230 4.46 16.01 21.52
N ALA A 231 4.33 16.48 22.75
CA ALA A 231 5.27 17.41 23.36
C ALA A 231 6.56 16.73 23.86
N ASP A 232 6.44 15.51 24.44
CA ASP A 232 7.51 14.84 25.18
C ASP A 232 7.67 13.34 24.86
N GLY A 233 6.79 12.76 24.04
CA GLY A 233 6.83 11.33 23.66
C GLY A 233 6.30 10.38 24.75
N ALA A 234 5.73 10.88 25.84
CA ALA A 234 5.19 10.02 26.90
C ALA A 234 4.02 9.17 26.36
N PRO A 235 3.95 7.87 26.68
CA PRO A 235 2.82 7.03 26.30
C PRO A 235 1.51 7.51 26.95
N LEU A 236 0.46 7.66 26.15
CA LEU A 236 -0.88 8.04 26.59
C LEU A 236 -1.78 6.82 26.74
N TRP A 237 -1.83 6.00 25.71
CA TRP A 237 -2.59 4.75 25.69
C TRP A 237 -2.04 3.80 24.63
N THR A 238 -2.34 2.52 24.78
CA THR A 238 -1.98 1.45 23.82
C THR A 238 -3.15 0.50 23.70
N GLU A 239 -3.48 0.14 22.44
CA GLU A 239 -4.51 -0.84 22.13
C GLU A 239 -3.97 -1.85 21.12
N SER A 240 -4.54 -3.05 21.12
CA SER A 240 -4.09 -4.15 20.26
C SER A 240 -5.27 -4.79 19.54
N ALA A 241 -5.06 -5.14 18.26
CA ALA A 241 -5.96 -6.00 17.52
C ALA A 241 -5.51 -7.47 17.55
N SER A 242 -6.26 -8.33 16.90
CA SER A 242 -5.95 -9.75 16.80
C SER A 242 -4.59 -9.99 16.12
N MET A 243 -3.84 -10.98 16.61
CA MET A 243 -2.57 -11.36 16.00
C MET A 243 -2.80 -11.96 14.61
N SER A 244 -2.10 -11.48 13.61
CA SER A 244 -2.06 -12.10 12.27
C SER A 244 -0.89 -13.07 12.17
N GLN A 245 -1.10 -14.24 11.55
CA GLN A 245 -0.02 -15.22 11.30
C GLN A 245 0.82 -14.87 10.07
N SER A 246 0.33 -13.99 9.20
CA SER A 246 1.04 -13.53 8.01
C SER A 246 0.68 -12.05 7.78
N GLY A 247 1.66 -11.19 7.79
CA GLY A 247 1.51 -9.79 7.42
C GLY A 247 2.38 -9.49 6.21
N VAL A 248 1.84 -8.77 5.25
CA VAL A 248 2.66 -8.09 4.25
C VAL A 248 3.34 -6.91 4.95
N PHE A 249 4.44 -6.46 4.42
CA PHE A 249 5.09 -5.23 4.84
C PHE A 249 4.19 -4.04 4.45
N GLY A 250 3.10 -3.86 5.18
CA GLY A 250 2.13 -2.81 4.96
C GLY A 250 2.47 -1.57 5.77
N VAL A 251 2.12 -0.42 5.25
CA VAL A 251 2.53 0.89 5.72
C VAL A 251 1.37 1.84 6.01
N ALA A 252 0.15 1.33 6.19
CA ALA A 252 -0.99 2.17 6.53
C ALA A 252 -0.71 3.00 7.79
N ALA A 253 -0.85 4.30 7.65
CA ALA A 253 -0.89 5.20 8.79
C ALA A 253 -2.33 5.29 9.31
N PRO A 254 -2.57 5.37 10.62
CA PRO A 254 -3.92 5.57 11.14
C PRO A 254 -4.48 6.93 10.69
N ALA A 255 -5.80 7.02 10.51
CA ALA A 255 -6.46 8.31 10.30
C ALA A 255 -6.93 8.88 11.63
N ALA A 256 -6.84 10.20 11.78
CA ALA A 256 -7.33 10.88 12.97
C ALA A 256 -8.14 12.13 12.61
N GLY A 257 -9.35 12.23 13.12
CA GLY A 257 -10.23 13.37 12.85
C GLY A 257 -11.54 13.27 13.62
N GLN A 258 -12.20 14.39 13.85
CA GLN A 258 -13.51 14.46 14.49
C GLN A 258 -13.59 13.69 15.82
N GLY A 259 -12.50 13.73 16.62
CA GLY A 259 -12.43 13.05 17.93
C GLY A 259 -12.19 11.54 17.87
N THR A 260 -11.92 11.00 16.72
CA THR A 260 -11.76 9.54 16.47
C THR A 260 -10.43 9.25 15.81
N VAL A 261 -9.83 8.11 16.15
CA VAL A 261 -8.67 7.53 15.49
C VAL A 261 -9.10 6.21 14.83
N ILE A 262 -8.84 6.05 13.55
CA ILE A 262 -9.15 4.83 12.80
C ILE A 262 -7.85 4.11 12.47
N ALA A 263 -7.73 2.85 12.87
CA ALA A 263 -6.59 2.00 12.60
C ALA A 263 -6.99 0.79 11.75
N GLY A 264 -6.22 0.54 10.67
CA GLY A 264 -6.29 -0.68 9.88
C GLY A 264 -5.15 -1.63 10.28
N TYR A 265 -5.46 -2.90 10.45
CA TYR A 265 -4.53 -3.90 10.97
C TYR A 265 -4.21 -5.00 9.94
N ALA A 266 -3.08 -5.69 10.15
CA ALA A 266 -2.70 -6.84 9.33
C ALA A 266 -3.66 -8.03 9.46
N SER A 267 -4.44 -8.09 10.53
CA SER A 267 -5.52 -9.07 10.69
C SER A 267 -6.73 -8.80 9.78
N GLY A 268 -6.76 -7.66 9.07
CA GLY A 268 -7.91 -7.20 8.31
C GLY A 268 -8.96 -6.49 9.14
N GLU A 269 -8.70 -6.28 10.40
CA GLU A 269 -9.57 -5.52 11.29
C GLU A 269 -9.41 -4.02 11.02
N LEU A 270 -10.54 -3.31 11.05
CA LEU A 270 -10.61 -1.85 11.07
C LEU A 270 -11.25 -1.44 12.39
N VAL A 271 -10.56 -0.65 13.18
CA VAL A 271 -11.01 -0.29 14.53
C VAL A 271 -11.01 1.22 14.70
N ALA A 272 -12.08 1.73 15.29
CA ALA A 272 -12.21 3.12 15.71
C ALA A 272 -11.97 3.27 17.20
N TYR A 273 -11.14 4.23 17.56
CA TYR A 273 -10.81 4.55 18.94
C TYR A 273 -11.13 5.98 19.27
N ARG A 274 -11.50 6.21 20.52
CA ARG A 274 -11.58 7.55 21.08
C ARG A 274 -10.16 8.10 21.26
N TYR A 275 -9.90 9.28 20.73
CA TYR A 275 -8.54 9.83 20.71
C TYR A 275 -7.94 10.07 22.11
N GLU A 276 -8.77 10.40 23.11
CA GLU A 276 -8.33 10.79 24.46
C GLU A 276 -7.75 9.64 25.29
N ASN A 277 -8.28 8.41 25.10
CA ASN A 277 -7.99 7.30 26.02
C ASN A 277 -7.91 5.91 25.35
N GLY A 278 -7.94 5.84 24.01
CA GLY A 278 -7.87 4.58 23.28
C GLY A 278 -9.11 3.69 23.37
N ARG A 279 -10.17 4.13 24.06
CA ARG A 279 -11.38 3.31 24.17
C ARG A 279 -11.94 3.00 22.79
N GLN A 280 -12.08 1.71 22.50
CA GLN A 280 -12.71 1.26 21.26
C GLN A 280 -14.16 1.74 21.19
N LEU A 281 -14.50 2.36 20.06
CA LEU A 281 -15.85 2.83 19.72
C LEU A 281 -16.60 1.77 18.93
N TRP A 282 -15.97 1.23 17.90
CA TRP A 282 -16.46 0.15 17.08
C TRP A 282 -15.32 -0.56 16.36
N SER A 283 -15.58 -1.76 15.84
CA SER A 283 -14.66 -2.51 14.97
C SER A 283 -15.42 -3.27 13.91
N ASP A 284 -14.76 -3.53 12.78
CA ASP A 284 -15.26 -4.38 11.70
C ASP A 284 -14.08 -5.10 11.01
N ALA A 285 -14.37 -6.11 10.20
CA ALA A 285 -13.38 -6.85 9.42
C ALA A 285 -13.54 -6.61 7.94
N LEU A 286 -12.46 -6.19 7.29
CA LEU A 286 -12.39 -6.01 5.82
C LEU A 286 -11.92 -7.29 5.11
N ALA A 287 -11.46 -8.31 5.85
CA ALA A 287 -11.13 -9.59 5.28
C ALA A 287 -12.38 -10.35 4.81
N ARG A 288 -12.28 -11.01 3.66
CA ARG A 288 -13.33 -11.95 3.22
C ARG A 288 -13.27 -13.22 4.04
N THR A 289 -14.39 -13.64 4.59
CA THR A 289 -14.58 -15.01 5.11
C THR A 289 -14.86 -15.95 3.94
N SER A 290 -13.89 -16.20 3.08
CA SER A 290 -14.02 -17.19 1.99
C SER A 290 -13.58 -18.55 2.51
N ILE A 291 -14.47 -19.53 2.43
CA ILE A 291 -14.26 -20.93 2.88
C ILE A 291 -13.37 -21.72 1.90
N SER A 292 -12.94 -21.16 0.78
CA SER A 292 -12.21 -21.91 -0.24
C SER A 292 -10.86 -21.32 -0.56
N THR A 293 -9.86 -22.12 -0.26
CA THR A 293 -8.46 -22.10 -0.64
C THR A 293 -7.48 -21.43 0.32
N GLU A 294 -6.67 -22.28 0.91
CA GLU A 294 -5.55 -22.01 1.82
C GLU A 294 -4.35 -21.29 1.19
N VAL A 295 -4.47 -20.70 0.03
CA VAL A 295 -3.36 -19.97 -0.59
C VAL A 295 -3.52 -18.49 -0.29
N GLY A 296 -2.99 -18.08 0.87
CA GLY A 296 -2.56 -16.70 1.09
C GLY A 296 -3.65 -15.65 0.97
N SER A 297 -4.70 -15.69 1.79
CA SER A 297 -5.52 -14.51 1.99
C SER A 297 -4.71 -13.50 2.81
N LEU A 298 -3.94 -12.65 2.12
CA LEU A 298 -3.41 -11.45 2.71
C LEU A 298 -4.62 -10.61 3.14
N THR A 299 -4.77 -10.40 4.44
CA THR A 299 -5.93 -9.71 5.01
C THR A 299 -5.65 -8.26 5.32
N ASP A 300 -4.40 -7.84 5.17
CA ASP A 300 -3.88 -6.53 5.57
C ASP A 300 -4.74 -5.36 5.09
N VAL A 301 -4.96 -4.40 5.97
CA VAL A 301 -5.44 -3.07 5.61
C VAL A 301 -4.21 -2.17 5.44
N ASP A 302 -3.68 -2.11 4.22
CA ASP A 302 -2.45 -1.38 3.89
C ASP A 302 -2.72 0.04 3.37
N ALA A 303 -3.90 0.28 2.80
CA ALA A 303 -4.35 1.63 2.45
C ALA A 303 -4.72 2.40 3.72
N ASP A 304 -4.27 3.66 3.81
CA ASP A 304 -4.67 4.53 4.93
C ASP A 304 -6.20 4.65 4.97
N PRO A 305 -6.85 4.41 6.11
CA PRO A 305 -8.27 4.75 6.28
C PRO A 305 -8.49 6.25 6.09
N ILE A 306 -9.65 6.64 5.61
CA ILE A 306 -9.97 8.06 5.36
C ILE A 306 -11.15 8.47 6.22
N ILE A 307 -11.03 9.59 6.91
CA ILE A 307 -12.15 10.24 7.63
C ILE A 307 -12.57 11.47 6.83
N ASP A 308 -13.80 11.46 6.31
CA ASP A 308 -14.34 12.61 5.58
C ASP A 308 -15.83 12.81 5.86
N ARG A 309 -16.20 14.00 6.33
CA ARG A 309 -17.59 14.43 6.57
C ARG A 309 -18.44 13.37 7.28
N GLY A 310 -17.95 12.89 8.44
CA GLY A 310 -18.66 11.92 9.28
C GLY A 310 -18.67 10.49 8.72
N ARG A 311 -17.85 10.19 7.73
CA ARG A 311 -17.68 8.85 7.16
C ARG A 311 -16.25 8.37 7.23
N VAL A 312 -16.10 7.05 7.27
CA VAL A 312 -14.82 6.35 7.13
C VAL A 312 -14.84 5.55 5.84
N TYR A 313 -13.79 5.66 5.03
CA TYR A 313 -13.55 4.81 3.85
C TYR A 313 -12.32 3.99 4.11
N ALA A 314 -12.40 2.68 3.89
CA ALA A 314 -11.28 1.78 4.08
C ALA A 314 -11.23 0.77 2.94
N LEU A 315 -10.00 0.48 2.49
CA LEU A 315 -9.68 -0.47 1.44
C LEU A 315 -8.66 -1.48 1.99
N GLY A 316 -9.01 -2.76 1.94
CA GLY A 316 -8.14 -3.84 2.39
C GLY A 316 -7.63 -4.70 1.24
N GLN A 317 -6.45 -5.25 1.39
CA GLN A 317 -5.87 -6.22 0.47
C GLN A 317 -6.66 -7.55 0.50
N GLY A 318 -7.37 -7.82 1.61
CA GLY A 318 -8.28 -8.97 1.76
C GLY A 318 -9.50 -8.98 0.83
N GLY A 319 -9.60 -8.03 -0.10
CA GLY A 319 -10.60 -8.01 -1.16
C GLY A 319 -11.89 -7.27 -0.83
N ARG A 320 -11.86 -6.34 0.11
CA ARG A 320 -13.04 -5.53 0.46
C ARG A 320 -12.69 -4.05 0.59
N MET A 321 -13.51 -3.21 -0.01
CA MET A 321 -13.61 -1.78 0.28
C MET A 321 -14.95 -1.49 0.92
N ALA A 322 -14.99 -0.65 1.94
CA ALA A 322 -16.24 -0.30 2.62
C ALA A 322 -16.26 1.16 3.10
N ALA A 323 -17.48 1.68 3.24
CA ALA A 323 -17.73 2.95 3.89
C ALA A 323 -18.57 2.75 5.16
N TYR A 324 -18.24 3.51 6.19
CA TYR A 324 -18.88 3.43 7.50
C TYR A 324 -19.33 4.81 7.97
N GLU A 325 -20.36 4.85 8.80
CA GLU A 325 -20.63 6.00 9.65
C GLU A 325 -19.53 6.11 10.71
N LEU A 326 -18.92 7.28 10.83
CA LEU A 326 -17.78 7.49 11.73
C LEU A 326 -18.12 7.21 13.22
N VAL A 327 -19.29 7.63 13.66
CA VAL A 327 -19.68 7.56 15.07
C VAL A 327 -20.16 6.16 15.46
N THR A 328 -20.96 5.53 14.61
CA THR A 328 -21.64 4.27 14.93
C THR A 328 -20.92 3.03 14.43
N GLY A 329 -20.03 3.19 13.44
CA GLY A 329 -19.42 2.06 12.72
C GLY A 329 -20.40 1.31 11.82
N GLN A 330 -21.61 1.82 11.62
CA GLN A 330 -22.56 1.20 10.71
C GLN A 330 -22.01 1.22 9.29
N ARG A 331 -21.88 0.04 8.68
CA ARG A 331 -21.47 -0.09 7.29
C ARG A 331 -22.56 0.48 6.36
N VAL A 332 -22.17 1.46 5.53
CA VAL A 332 -23.07 2.14 4.58
C VAL A 332 -23.14 1.38 3.29
N TRP A 333 -21.98 0.95 2.79
CA TRP A 333 -21.84 0.11 1.60
C TRP A 333 -20.52 -0.66 1.64
N GLU A 334 -20.44 -1.71 0.84
CA GLU A 334 -19.23 -2.48 0.62
C GLU A 334 -19.11 -2.90 -0.84
N LEU A 335 -17.87 -3.06 -1.31
CA LEU A 335 -17.49 -3.54 -2.64
C LEU A 335 -16.41 -4.60 -2.53
N ASN A 336 -16.45 -5.57 -3.45
CA ASN A 336 -15.42 -6.58 -3.59
C ASN A 336 -14.24 -6.00 -4.38
N LEU A 337 -13.40 -5.24 -3.71
CA LEU A 337 -12.20 -4.60 -4.26
C LEU A 337 -11.02 -4.87 -3.34
N ALA A 338 -9.87 -5.23 -3.91
CA ALA A 338 -8.61 -5.33 -3.21
C ALA A 338 -7.68 -4.22 -3.66
N GLY A 339 -6.92 -3.65 -2.73
CA GLY A 339 -5.93 -2.62 -3.05
C GLY A 339 -5.15 -2.17 -1.82
N ILE A 340 -4.01 -1.55 -2.08
CA ILE A 340 -3.08 -1.04 -1.07
C ILE A 340 -2.92 0.49 -1.12
N SER A 341 -3.45 1.13 -2.16
CA SER A 341 -3.34 2.58 -2.32
C SER A 341 -4.50 3.30 -1.66
N THR A 342 -4.17 4.33 -0.89
CA THR A 342 -5.16 5.20 -0.24
C THR A 342 -6.03 5.89 -1.30
N PRO A 343 -7.36 5.76 -1.24
CA PRO A 343 -8.26 6.43 -2.19
C PRO A 343 -8.23 7.95 -2.07
N ALA A 344 -8.59 8.65 -3.14
CA ALA A 344 -8.85 10.08 -3.11
C ALA A 344 -10.35 10.35 -2.98
N VAL A 345 -10.74 11.22 -2.04
CA VAL A 345 -12.15 11.59 -1.79
C VAL A 345 -12.36 13.06 -2.14
N ALA A 346 -13.28 13.35 -3.06
CA ALA A 346 -13.62 14.71 -3.43
C ALA A 346 -15.09 14.84 -3.86
N GLY A 347 -15.79 15.82 -3.28
CA GLY A 347 -17.22 16.02 -3.56
C GLY A 347 -18.03 14.77 -3.22
N GLU A 348 -18.76 14.26 -4.19
CA GLU A 348 -19.59 13.05 -4.07
C GLU A 348 -18.88 11.78 -4.56
N TRP A 349 -17.55 11.81 -4.74
CA TRP A 349 -16.82 10.75 -5.38
C TRP A 349 -15.65 10.24 -4.53
N VAL A 350 -15.42 8.93 -4.65
CA VAL A 350 -14.22 8.24 -4.15
C VAL A 350 -13.52 7.64 -5.36
N PHE A 351 -12.28 8.01 -5.57
CA PHE A 351 -11.43 7.46 -6.63
C PHE A 351 -10.44 6.47 -6.02
N THR A 352 -10.39 5.26 -6.54
CA THR A 352 -9.56 4.19 -5.97
C THR A 352 -8.85 3.37 -7.05
N LEU A 353 -7.66 2.86 -6.71
CA LEU A 353 -6.89 1.90 -7.48
C LEU A 353 -6.95 0.52 -6.84
N THR A 354 -7.11 -0.51 -7.65
CA THR A 354 -7.11 -1.90 -7.20
C THR A 354 -5.81 -2.63 -7.55
N ASP A 355 -5.57 -3.76 -6.90
CA ASP A 355 -4.44 -4.66 -7.17
C ASP A 355 -4.49 -5.29 -8.57
N HIS A 356 -5.63 -5.20 -9.25
CA HIS A 356 -5.81 -5.60 -10.65
C HIS A 356 -5.64 -4.45 -11.63
N ALA A 357 -4.97 -3.37 -11.21
CA ALA A 357 -4.72 -2.19 -12.02
C ALA A 357 -6.02 -1.58 -12.58
N GLN A 358 -7.08 -1.54 -11.78
CA GLN A 358 -8.33 -0.89 -12.11
C GLN A 358 -8.46 0.43 -11.38
N LEU A 359 -8.73 1.50 -12.10
CA LEU A 359 -9.08 2.80 -11.54
C LEU A 359 -10.59 2.97 -11.61
N LEU A 360 -11.20 3.37 -10.50
CA LEU A 360 -12.65 3.50 -10.38
C LEU A 360 -13.06 4.85 -9.82
N ALA A 361 -14.20 5.37 -10.27
CA ALA A 361 -14.97 6.40 -9.58
C ALA A 361 -16.20 5.78 -8.92
N ILE A 362 -16.29 5.93 -7.61
CA ILE A 362 -17.36 5.35 -6.78
C ILE A 362 -18.15 6.49 -6.17
N GLN A 363 -19.48 6.43 -6.27
CA GLN A 363 -20.34 7.38 -5.59
C GLN A 363 -20.28 7.15 -4.08
N ARG A 364 -19.85 8.16 -3.34
CA ARG A 364 -19.56 8.06 -1.90
C ARG A 364 -20.76 7.67 -1.03
N THR A 365 -21.97 7.99 -1.46
CA THR A 365 -23.20 7.75 -0.69
C THR A 365 -23.74 6.34 -0.86
N SER A 366 -23.57 5.73 -2.03
CA SER A 366 -24.19 4.46 -2.40
C SER A 366 -23.21 3.31 -2.66
N GLY A 367 -21.93 3.60 -2.86
CA GLY A 367 -20.95 2.61 -3.29
C GLY A 367 -21.06 2.20 -4.76
N LYS A 368 -21.96 2.82 -5.54
CA LYS A 368 -22.14 2.51 -6.96
C LYS A 368 -20.97 3.03 -7.78
N VAL A 369 -20.51 2.22 -8.74
CA VAL A 369 -19.38 2.57 -9.62
C VAL A 369 -19.92 3.36 -10.83
N ARG A 370 -19.38 4.58 -11.02
CA ARG A 370 -19.73 5.45 -12.16
C ARG A 370 -18.98 5.05 -13.42
N TRP A 371 -17.68 4.82 -13.29
CA TRP A 371 -16.81 4.33 -14.35
C TRP A 371 -15.66 3.49 -13.77
N LEU A 372 -15.13 2.61 -14.60
CA LEU A 372 -14.00 1.74 -14.31
C LEU A 372 -13.07 1.75 -15.52
N THR A 373 -11.80 2.06 -15.30
CA THR A 373 -10.78 2.04 -16.33
C THR A 373 -9.75 0.96 -16.00
N GLN A 374 -9.51 0.04 -16.93
CA GLN A 374 -8.46 -0.94 -16.82
C GLN A 374 -7.13 -0.33 -17.27
N LEU A 375 -6.17 -0.25 -16.36
CA LEU A 375 -4.79 0.12 -16.64
C LEU A 375 -3.99 -1.13 -17.04
N ASP A 376 -2.76 -0.93 -17.51
CA ASP A 376 -1.86 -2.03 -17.80
C ASP A 376 -1.51 -2.82 -16.54
N GLU A 377 -2.00 -4.06 -16.45
CA GLU A 377 -1.74 -4.96 -15.30
C GLU A 377 -0.44 -5.75 -15.47
N PHE A 378 -0.03 -6.01 -16.71
CA PHE A 378 1.17 -6.82 -17.01
C PHE A 378 1.95 -6.21 -18.17
N ARG A 379 3.28 -6.19 -18.06
CA ARG A 379 4.17 -5.81 -19.15
C ARG A 379 4.05 -6.75 -20.37
N VAL A 380 3.76 -8.03 -20.12
CA VAL A 380 3.49 -9.03 -21.15
C VAL A 380 2.08 -9.60 -20.96
N PRO A 381 1.00 -8.90 -21.42
CA PRO A 381 -0.39 -9.24 -21.10
C PRO A 381 -0.79 -10.66 -21.49
N LYS A 382 -0.39 -11.13 -22.69
CA LYS A 382 -0.71 -12.50 -23.19
C LYS A 382 -0.18 -13.62 -22.30
N LYS A 383 0.91 -13.38 -21.58
CA LYS A 383 1.54 -14.38 -20.70
C LYS A 383 1.28 -14.11 -19.21
N LYS A 384 0.59 -13.03 -18.86
CA LYS A 384 0.40 -12.53 -17.49
C LYS A 384 1.72 -12.48 -16.72
N LYS A 385 2.77 -11.94 -17.36
CA LYS A 385 4.11 -11.82 -16.79
C LYS A 385 4.47 -10.36 -16.53
N ASP A 386 5.32 -10.17 -15.53
CA ASP A 386 5.84 -8.88 -15.10
C ASP A 386 4.69 -7.94 -14.71
N LYS A 387 4.04 -8.29 -13.60
CA LYS A 387 2.92 -7.51 -13.05
C LYS A 387 3.34 -6.06 -12.80
N ILE A 388 2.49 -5.14 -13.19
CA ILE A 388 2.66 -3.69 -12.99
C ILE A 388 1.84 -3.29 -11.77
N PHE A 389 2.49 -2.66 -10.80
CA PHE A 389 1.84 -2.13 -9.62
C PHE A 389 1.66 -0.62 -9.77
N TRP A 390 0.44 -0.15 -9.59
CA TRP A 390 0.08 1.24 -9.66
C TRP A 390 -0.12 1.83 -8.27
N VAL A 391 0.29 3.07 -8.06
CA VAL A 391 0.14 3.84 -6.83
C VAL A 391 -0.51 5.19 -7.07
N GLY A 392 -1.26 5.67 -6.08
CA GLY A 392 -2.18 6.80 -6.19
C GLY A 392 -3.63 6.31 -6.08
N PRO A 393 -4.63 7.06 -6.59
CA PRO A 393 -4.53 8.35 -7.24
C PRO A 393 -4.41 9.53 -6.26
N VAL A 394 -3.81 10.61 -6.71
CA VAL A 394 -3.85 11.91 -6.03
C VAL A 394 -4.59 12.90 -6.91
N LEU A 395 -5.63 13.54 -6.37
CA LEU A 395 -6.47 14.47 -7.13
C LEU A 395 -5.91 15.90 -7.03
N ALA A 396 -5.37 16.40 -8.12
CA ALA A 396 -4.84 17.75 -8.18
C ALA A 396 -4.93 18.33 -9.61
N GLY A 397 -5.22 19.63 -9.74
CA GLY A 397 -5.37 20.31 -11.02
C GLY A 397 -6.46 19.69 -11.92
N GLY A 398 -7.53 19.15 -11.33
CA GLY A 398 -8.60 18.47 -12.07
C GLY A 398 -8.19 17.11 -12.65
N LYS A 399 -7.11 16.49 -12.17
CA LYS A 399 -6.54 15.24 -12.68
C LYS A 399 -6.25 14.26 -11.54
N LEU A 400 -6.43 12.98 -11.80
CA LEU A 400 -6.06 11.87 -10.90
C LEU A 400 -4.65 11.39 -11.26
N TRP A 401 -3.66 11.81 -10.49
CA TRP A 401 -2.24 11.50 -10.71
C TRP A 401 -1.88 10.12 -10.16
N MET A 402 -1.18 9.34 -10.96
CA MET A 402 -0.76 7.97 -10.65
C MET A 402 0.65 7.73 -11.16
N ALA A 403 1.33 6.76 -10.55
CA ALA A 403 2.60 6.24 -11.05
C ALA A 403 2.63 4.72 -10.93
N ASN A 404 3.59 4.07 -11.58
CA ASN A 404 3.67 2.61 -11.53
C ASN A 404 5.11 2.08 -11.38
N SER A 405 5.20 0.78 -11.14
CA SER A 405 6.47 0.05 -10.95
C SER A 405 7.34 -0.05 -12.21
N GLN A 406 6.91 0.50 -13.35
CA GLN A 406 7.73 0.63 -14.56
C GLN A 406 8.27 2.06 -14.75
N GLY A 407 8.00 2.97 -13.79
CA GLY A 407 8.42 4.38 -13.85
C GLY A 407 7.51 5.28 -14.68
N GLU A 408 6.38 4.77 -15.13
CA GLU A 408 5.40 5.58 -15.81
C GLU A 408 4.65 6.45 -14.82
N VAL A 409 4.51 7.73 -15.14
CA VAL A 409 3.62 8.69 -14.47
C VAL A 409 2.50 9.03 -15.42
N SER A 410 1.28 8.86 -14.99
CA SER A 410 0.08 9.09 -15.78
C SER A 410 -0.96 9.86 -14.96
N TRP A 411 -1.91 10.46 -15.64
CA TRP A 411 -3.10 11.03 -15.00
C TRP A 411 -4.36 10.56 -15.70
N ALA A 412 -5.45 10.49 -14.95
CA ALA A 412 -6.76 10.20 -15.51
C ALA A 412 -7.69 11.41 -15.34
N ASP A 413 -8.62 11.56 -16.29
CA ASP A 413 -9.71 12.53 -16.19
C ASP A 413 -10.74 11.98 -15.18
N PRO A 414 -11.07 12.71 -14.12
CA PRO A 414 -12.04 12.25 -13.13
C PRO A 414 -13.44 12.06 -13.69
N SER A 415 -13.79 12.69 -14.81
CA SER A 415 -15.14 12.65 -15.39
C SER A 415 -15.47 11.31 -16.04
N ASP A 416 -14.48 10.67 -16.68
CA ASP A 416 -14.68 9.46 -17.48
C ASP A 416 -13.61 8.37 -17.27
N GLY A 417 -12.54 8.69 -16.53
CA GLY A 417 -11.44 7.77 -16.27
C GLY A 417 -10.47 7.59 -17.44
N SER A 418 -10.55 8.45 -18.49
CA SER A 418 -9.60 8.41 -19.60
C SER A 418 -8.19 8.75 -19.15
N VAL A 419 -7.20 7.92 -19.54
CA VAL A 419 -5.83 7.99 -19.04
C VAL A 419 -4.90 8.63 -20.07
N THR A 420 -4.05 9.53 -19.60
CA THR A 420 -2.99 10.17 -20.38
C THR A 420 -1.66 9.94 -19.70
N ARG A 421 -0.68 9.43 -20.45
CA ARG A 421 0.70 9.32 -20.00
C ARG A 421 1.33 10.70 -19.92
N PHE A 422 1.97 11.01 -18.79
CA PHE A 422 2.60 12.29 -18.54
C PHE A 422 4.13 12.23 -18.66
N ALA A 423 4.78 11.29 -17.98
CA ALA A 423 6.23 11.19 -17.96
C ALA A 423 6.69 9.74 -17.79
N ASP A 424 7.98 9.50 -18.08
CA ASP A 424 8.69 8.25 -17.84
C ASP A 424 9.94 8.55 -17.01
N LEU A 425 9.96 8.08 -15.77
CA LEU A 425 11.07 8.27 -14.84
C LEU A 425 12.16 7.21 -15.03
N LYS A 426 11.87 6.13 -15.77
CA LYS A 426 12.72 4.96 -16.03
C LYS A 426 13.01 4.08 -14.81
N GLU A 427 12.76 4.59 -13.61
CA GLU A 427 12.93 3.88 -12.35
C GLU A 427 11.55 3.58 -11.76
N SER A 428 11.39 2.45 -11.10
CA SER A 428 10.15 2.03 -10.44
C SER A 428 9.66 3.09 -9.45
N VAL A 429 8.34 3.26 -9.37
CA VAL A 429 7.68 4.09 -8.34
C VAL A 429 6.74 3.19 -7.55
N SER A 430 7.00 3.06 -6.26
CA SER A 430 6.21 2.25 -5.34
C SER A 430 5.42 3.06 -4.30
N LEU A 431 5.64 4.36 -4.25
CA LEU A 431 4.99 5.29 -3.32
C LEU A 431 4.14 6.30 -4.09
N ALA A 432 2.95 6.61 -3.58
CA ALA A 432 2.06 7.56 -4.21
C ALA A 432 2.71 8.94 -4.35
N PRO A 433 2.49 9.65 -5.47
CA PRO A 433 2.86 11.07 -5.59
C PRO A 433 2.22 11.91 -4.50
N ILE A 434 2.80 13.06 -4.20
CA ILE A 434 2.23 14.05 -3.28
C ILE A 434 2.14 15.43 -3.94
N VAL A 435 1.24 16.26 -3.47
CA VAL A 435 1.07 17.64 -3.99
C VAL A 435 1.07 18.64 -2.86
N ALA A 436 1.97 19.62 -2.93
CA ALA A 436 2.00 20.74 -1.99
C ALA A 436 2.52 22.00 -2.69
N GLY A 437 1.98 23.18 -2.38
CA GLY A 437 2.39 24.44 -2.96
C GLY A 437 2.33 24.43 -4.49
N GLN A 438 1.26 23.87 -5.06
CA GLN A 438 1.09 23.72 -6.53
C GLN A 438 2.21 22.92 -7.20
N THR A 439 2.90 22.04 -6.45
CA THR A 439 4.00 21.22 -6.94
C THR A 439 3.70 19.76 -6.72
N LEU A 440 3.81 18.95 -7.77
CA LEU A 440 3.74 17.51 -7.74
C LEU A 440 5.14 16.97 -7.45
N TYR A 441 5.29 16.20 -6.37
CA TYR A 441 6.53 15.52 -6.01
C TYR A 441 6.37 14.01 -6.20
N ILE A 442 7.37 13.40 -6.80
CA ILE A 442 7.43 11.96 -7.03
C ILE A 442 8.77 11.45 -6.54
N LEU A 443 8.74 10.48 -5.63
CA LEU A 443 9.91 9.74 -5.15
C LEU A 443 9.94 8.39 -5.84
N ASP A 444 10.96 8.11 -6.62
CA ASP A 444 11.17 6.81 -7.24
C ASP A 444 11.98 5.86 -6.33
N ASP A 445 11.98 4.59 -6.67
CA ASP A 445 12.62 3.55 -5.87
C ASP A 445 14.15 3.66 -5.85
N SER A 446 14.77 4.41 -6.77
CA SER A 446 16.19 4.73 -6.71
C SER A 446 16.54 5.80 -5.66
N GLY A 447 15.52 6.41 -5.04
CA GLY A 447 15.67 7.50 -4.08
C GLY A 447 15.70 8.88 -4.72
N LYS A 448 15.36 9.01 -5.98
CA LYS A 448 15.30 10.29 -6.66
C LYS A 448 13.94 10.94 -6.48
N ILE A 449 13.96 12.14 -5.96
CA ILE A 449 12.78 13.00 -5.83
C ILE A 449 12.76 13.96 -7.02
N SER A 450 11.63 14.01 -7.72
CA SER A 450 11.39 14.97 -8.79
C SER A 450 10.21 15.85 -8.46
N ALA A 451 10.37 17.17 -8.65
CA ALA A 451 9.35 18.18 -8.41
C ALA A 451 8.89 18.80 -9.74
N TRP A 452 7.57 18.94 -9.89
CA TRP A 452 6.92 19.40 -11.11
C TRP A 452 5.88 20.48 -10.77
N ARG A 453 6.02 21.66 -11.43
CA ARG A 453 5.11 22.80 -11.21
C ARG A 453 4.64 23.42 -12.52
#